data_961fe8e1ae1a1984889d42a546577ccd
#
_entry.id   961fe8e1ae1a1984889d42a546577ccd
#
_cell.length_a   1.000
_cell.length_b   1.000
_cell.length_c   1.000
_cell.angle_alpha   90.00
_cell.angle_beta   90.00
_cell.angle_gamma   90.00
#
_symmetry.space_group_name_H-M   'P 1'
#
loop_
_entity.id
_entity.type
_entity.pdbx_description
1 polymer ?
#
loop_
_entity_poly.entity_id
_entity_poly.type
_entity_poly.pdbx_seq_one_letter_code
_entity_poly.pdbx_strand_id
1 'polypeptide(L)'
;MRFIEPHAHMVSRTTDDYVDMATAGCVALCEPAFWAGFDRGSADGFRDYFRQLTEYEPRRAANYGIKHYTWLCINPKESEDMALAADVLSVIPEFMDCPNVLGIGEIGLNKNSRNELKILEQHVDLAASYDQLILVHTPHLEDKHKGTRLILDVIKNDSRIRPERVMIDHVEEHTIGMVLD
;
A
#
# COMPACT_ATOMS: atom_id res chain seq x y z
N MET A 1 -13.34 -13.73 19.63
CA MET A 1 -12.70 -12.38 19.79
C MET A 1 -12.95 -11.62 18.51
N ARG A 2 -13.21 -10.29 18.55
CA ARG A 2 -13.30 -9.48 17.31
C ARG A 2 -11.95 -8.84 17.03
N PHE A 3 -11.55 -8.79 15.76
CA PHE A 3 -10.27 -8.20 15.35
C PHE A 3 -10.37 -7.50 14.01
N ILE A 4 -9.37 -6.67 13.71
CA ILE A 4 -9.14 -6.03 12.42
C ILE A 4 -7.90 -6.67 11.82
N GLU A 5 -7.97 -7.11 10.56
CA GLU A 5 -6.82 -7.56 9.80
C GLU A 5 -6.16 -6.33 9.14
N PRO A 6 -4.94 -5.95 9.55
CA PRO A 6 -4.34 -4.71 9.09
C PRO A 6 -3.73 -4.81 7.68
N HIS A 7 -3.47 -6.02 7.17
CA HIS A 7 -2.81 -6.22 5.89
C HIS A 7 -3.19 -7.56 5.25
N ALA A 8 -4.09 -7.54 4.28
CA ALA A 8 -4.50 -8.71 3.52
C ALA A 8 -4.64 -8.39 2.03
N HIS A 9 -4.45 -9.38 1.16
CA HIS A 9 -4.61 -9.25 -0.30
C HIS A 9 -5.77 -10.11 -0.79
N MET A 10 -6.99 -9.61 -0.62
CA MET A 10 -8.23 -10.35 -0.87
C MET A 10 -8.54 -10.52 -2.36
N VAL A 11 -8.02 -9.66 -3.24
CA VAL A 11 -8.15 -9.81 -4.70
C VAL A 11 -7.54 -11.11 -5.22
N SER A 12 -6.59 -11.69 -4.49
CA SER A 12 -5.96 -12.98 -4.80
C SER A 12 -6.52 -14.16 -3.99
N ARG A 13 -7.59 -13.95 -3.21
CA ARG A 13 -8.19 -14.93 -2.32
C ARG A 13 -9.55 -15.41 -2.81
N THR A 14 -9.90 -16.60 -2.34
CA THR A 14 -11.22 -17.21 -2.64
C THR A 14 -12.30 -16.69 -1.70
N THR A 15 -13.54 -17.13 -1.98
CA THR A 15 -14.69 -16.85 -1.11
C THR A 15 -14.55 -17.51 0.25
N ASP A 16 -13.94 -18.69 0.30
CA ASP A 16 -13.76 -19.46 1.54
C ASP A 16 -12.87 -18.72 2.55
N ASP A 17 -11.87 -17.97 2.07
CA ASP A 17 -11.03 -17.13 2.95
C ASP A 17 -11.88 -16.07 3.70
N TYR A 18 -12.89 -15.47 3.05
CA TYR A 18 -13.82 -14.55 3.72
C TYR A 18 -14.69 -15.24 4.77
N VAL A 19 -15.15 -16.46 4.50
CA VAL A 19 -15.91 -17.28 5.46
C VAL A 19 -15.05 -17.60 6.67
N ASP A 20 -13.80 -18.00 6.46
CA ASP A 20 -12.86 -18.33 7.52
C ASP A 20 -12.52 -17.10 8.37
N MET A 21 -12.23 -15.95 7.75
CA MET A 21 -11.99 -14.69 8.44
C MET A 21 -13.20 -14.25 9.28
N ALA A 22 -14.40 -14.29 8.72
CA ALA A 22 -15.62 -13.94 9.45
C ALA A 22 -15.86 -14.87 10.63
N THR A 23 -15.67 -16.18 10.44
CA THR A 23 -15.80 -17.20 11.49
C THR A 23 -14.78 -17.00 12.60
N ALA A 24 -13.55 -16.60 12.27
CA ALA A 24 -12.50 -16.26 13.24
C ALA A 24 -12.78 -14.95 14.00
N GLY A 25 -13.73 -14.13 13.52
CA GLY A 25 -14.14 -12.88 14.16
C GLY A 25 -13.55 -11.62 13.56
N CYS A 26 -13.05 -11.68 12.33
CA CYS A 26 -12.63 -10.49 11.59
C CYS A 26 -13.84 -9.57 11.34
N VAL A 27 -13.72 -8.29 11.68
CA VAL A 27 -14.78 -7.29 11.49
C VAL A 27 -14.42 -6.21 10.49
N ALA A 28 -13.13 -6.07 10.20
CA ALA A 28 -12.61 -5.18 9.17
C ALA A 28 -11.26 -5.70 8.67
N LEU A 29 -10.93 -5.37 7.44
CA LEU A 29 -9.61 -5.62 6.87
C LEU A 29 -9.12 -4.44 6.06
N CYS A 30 -7.80 -4.33 5.93
CA CYS A 30 -7.14 -3.34 5.11
C CYS A 30 -6.38 -4.06 3.99
N GLU A 31 -6.68 -3.72 2.74
CA GLU A 31 -6.08 -4.30 1.55
C GLU A 31 -5.25 -3.26 0.80
N PRO A 32 -3.92 -3.29 0.90
CA PRO A 32 -3.10 -2.40 0.09
C PRO A 32 -3.03 -2.88 -1.36
N ALA A 33 -2.91 -1.91 -2.27
CA ALA A 33 -2.57 -2.18 -3.65
C ALA A 33 -1.20 -2.87 -3.73
N PHE A 34 -1.11 -3.98 -4.46
CA PHE A 34 0.09 -4.82 -4.51
C PHE A 34 0.35 -5.40 -5.90
N TRP A 35 1.55 -5.93 -6.08
CA TRP A 35 1.93 -6.68 -7.27
C TRP A 35 1.42 -8.13 -7.16
N ALA A 36 0.49 -8.51 -8.05
CA ALA A 36 -0.19 -9.81 -8.00
C ALA A 36 0.52 -10.92 -8.80
N GLY A 37 1.81 -10.77 -9.10
CA GLY A 37 2.60 -11.78 -9.81
C GLY A 37 2.83 -11.47 -11.30
N PHE A 38 2.28 -10.37 -11.82
CA PHE A 38 2.53 -9.86 -13.16
C PHE A 38 2.47 -8.33 -13.17
N ASP A 39 3.18 -7.72 -14.12
CA ASP A 39 3.23 -6.26 -14.25
C ASP A 39 2.01 -5.77 -15.05
N ARG A 40 1.32 -4.77 -14.53
CA ARG A 40 0.25 -4.08 -15.27
C ARG A 40 0.86 -3.19 -16.33
N GLY A 41 0.29 -3.21 -17.54
CA GLY A 41 0.89 -2.55 -18.70
C GLY A 41 0.37 -1.14 -18.99
N SER A 42 -0.56 -0.58 -18.19
CA SER A 42 -1.13 0.74 -18.45
C SER A 42 -1.78 1.36 -17.22
N ALA A 43 -1.89 2.69 -17.21
CA ALA A 43 -2.62 3.42 -16.18
C ALA A 43 -4.12 3.03 -16.13
N ASP A 44 -4.73 2.70 -17.26
CA ASP A 44 -6.12 2.20 -17.30
C ASP A 44 -6.25 0.85 -16.59
N GLY A 45 -5.26 -0.04 -16.72
CA GLY A 45 -5.22 -1.29 -15.94
C GLY A 45 -5.15 -1.05 -14.44
N PHE A 46 -4.40 -0.02 -13.99
CA PHE A 46 -4.41 0.42 -12.61
C PHE A 46 -5.72 1.07 -12.20
N ARG A 47 -6.34 1.87 -13.07
CA ARG A 47 -7.67 2.46 -12.79
C ARG A 47 -8.73 1.38 -12.57
N ASP A 48 -8.75 0.33 -13.40
CA ASP A 48 -9.65 -0.81 -13.21
C ASP A 48 -9.34 -1.57 -11.91
N TYR A 49 -8.07 -1.72 -11.57
CA TYR A 49 -7.66 -2.33 -10.30
C TYR A 49 -8.09 -1.48 -9.08
N PHE A 50 -7.92 -0.17 -9.13
CA PHE A 50 -8.38 0.72 -8.06
C PHE A 50 -9.91 0.71 -7.94
N ARG A 51 -10.66 0.62 -9.04
CA ARG A 51 -12.11 0.40 -9.01
C ARG A 51 -12.47 -0.94 -8.35
N GLN A 52 -11.71 -1.99 -8.62
CA GLN A 52 -11.90 -3.27 -7.92
C GLN A 52 -11.77 -3.08 -6.40
N LEU A 53 -10.70 -2.42 -5.93
CA LEU A 53 -10.43 -2.20 -4.51
C LEU A 53 -11.45 -1.25 -3.84
N THR A 54 -11.96 -0.26 -4.56
CA THR A 54 -12.86 0.78 -3.99
C THR A 54 -14.33 0.46 -4.14
N GLU A 55 -14.74 -0.33 -5.15
CA GLU A 55 -16.14 -0.61 -5.45
C GLU A 55 -16.53 -2.08 -5.24
N TYR A 56 -15.71 -3.03 -5.73
CA TYR A 56 -16.07 -4.45 -5.72
C TYR A 56 -15.73 -5.14 -4.41
N GLU A 57 -14.48 -5.04 -3.93
CA GLU A 57 -14.03 -5.71 -2.72
C GLU A 57 -14.81 -5.27 -1.45
N PRO A 58 -15.18 -3.99 -1.26
CA PRO A 58 -16.06 -3.61 -0.14
C PRO A 58 -17.41 -4.32 -0.15
N ARG A 59 -18.02 -4.51 -1.32
CA ARG A 59 -19.30 -5.23 -1.45
C ARG A 59 -19.12 -6.72 -1.20
N ARG A 60 -18.00 -7.30 -1.69
CA ARG A 60 -17.66 -8.70 -1.47
C ARG A 60 -17.46 -8.99 0.02
N ALA A 61 -16.66 -8.18 0.71
CA ALA A 61 -16.42 -8.30 2.15
C ALA A 61 -17.70 -8.10 2.98
N ALA A 62 -18.56 -7.16 2.60
CA ALA A 62 -19.81 -6.86 3.29
C ALA A 62 -20.78 -8.05 3.33
N ASN A 63 -20.74 -8.95 2.34
CA ASN A 63 -21.53 -10.19 2.34
C ASN A 63 -21.18 -11.10 3.52
N TYR A 64 -20.01 -10.92 4.14
CA TYR A 64 -19.52 -11.68 5.30
C TYR A 64 -19.48 -10.84 6.58
N GLY A 65 -20.07 -9.64 6.56
CA GLY A 65 -20.08 -8.74 7.72
C GLY A 65 -18.72 -8.08 8.01
N ILE A 66 -17.80 -8.10 7.04
CA ILE A 66 -16.45 -7.51 7.16
C ILE A 66 -16.44 -6.16 6.45
N LYS A 67 -15.90 -5.11 7.07
CA LYS A 67 -15.61 -3.83 6.42
C LYS A 67 -14.29 -3.94 5.68
N HIS A 68 -14.27 -3.47 4.44
CA HIS A 68 -13.06 -3.45 3.61
C HIS A 68 -12.55 -2.02 3.46
N TYR A 69 -11.27 -1.84 3.75
CA TYR A 69 -10.53 -0.61 3.51
C TYR A 69 -9.36 -0.89 2.59
N THR A 70 -8.87 0.13 1.88
CA THR A 70 -7.79 -0.04 0.92
C THR A 70 -6.78 1.11 0.96
N TRP A 71 -5.59 0.82 0.45
CA TRP A 71 -4.51 1.76 0.19
C TRP A 71 -4.18 1.72 -1.30
N LEU A 72 -3.83 2.86 -1.89
CA LEU A 72 -3.59 2.94 -3.33
C LEU A 72 -2.15 3.33 -3.64
N CYS A 73 -1.54 2.64 -4.60
CA CYS A 73 -0.19 2.94 -5.08
C CYS A 73 0.10 2.24 -6.41
N ILE A 74 1.24 2.57 -7.02
CA ILE A 74 1.99 1.63 -7.86
C ILE A 74 3.02 0.93 -6.97
N ASN A 75 2.97 -0.40 -6.92
CA ASN A 75 3.84 -1.18 -6.04
C ASN A 75 5.32 -1.05 -6.47
N PRO A 76 6.30 -1.08 -5.55
CA PRO A 76 7.72 -1.02 -5.88
C PRO A 76 8.17 -1.97 -6.98
N LYS A 77 7.58 -3.16 -7.05
CA LYS A 77 7.89 -4.15 -8.10
C LYS A 77 7.48 -3.73 -9.52
N GLU A 78 6.51 -2.82 -9.65
CA GLU A 78 6.02 -2.27 -10.92
C GLU A 78 6.60 -0.88 -11.22
N SER A 79 7.39 -0.29 -10.32
CA SER A 79 7.86 1.10 -10.40
C SER A 79 9.12 1.31 -11.25
N GLU A 80 9.68 0.26 -11.85
CA GLU A 80 10.84 0.40 -12.75
C GLU A 80 10.50 1.07 -14.08
N ASP A 81 9.26 0.96 -14.56
CA ASP A 81 8.76 1.75 -15.68
C ASP A 81 8.32 3.14 -15.19
N MET A 82 9.22 4.09 -15.33
CA MET A 82 9.03 5.47 -14.87
C MET A 82 7.89 6.21 -15.59
N ALA A 83 7.62 5.88 -16.86
CA ALA A 83 6.54 6.49 -17.62
C ALA A 83 5.19 5.99 -17.11
N LEU A 84 5.04 4.67 -16.99
CA LEU A 84 3.86 4.06 -16.40
C LEU A 84 3.63 4.56 -14.98
N ALA A 85 4.68 4.63 -14.16
CA ALA A 85 4.57 5.09 -12.78
C ALA A 85 4.05 6.54 -12.68
N ALA A 86 4.53 7.44 -13.54
CA ALA A 86 4.04 8.82 -13.60
C ALA A 86 2.55 8.88 -13.98
N ASP A 87 2.12 8.08 -14.95
CA ASP A 87 0.73 8.00 -15.38
C ASP A 87 -0.16 7.45 -14.25
N VAL A 88 0.27 6.40 -13.53
CA VAL A 88 -0.46 5.82 -12.40
C VAL A 88 -0.58 6.81 -11.24
N LEU A 89 0.49 7.53 -10.90
CA LEU A 89 0.46 8.56 -9.88
C LEU A 89 -0.57 9.65 -10.19
N SER A 90 -0.80 9.96 -11.47
CA SER A 90 -1.84 10.91 -11.89
C SER A 90 -3.27 10.38 -11.73
N VAL A 91 -3.44 9.05 -11.70
CA VAL A 91 -4.75 8.38 -11.54
C VAL A 91 -5.17 8.26 -10.08
N ILE A 92 -4.22 8.06 -9.15
CA ILE A 92 -4.53 7.84 -7.72
C ILE A 92 -5.46 8.92 -7.14
N PRO A 93 -5.30 10.23 -7.42
CA PRO A 93 -6.21 11.27 -6.90
C PRO A 93 -7.68 11.10 -7.25
N GLU A 94 -8.01 10.42 -8.36
CA GLU A 94 -9.39 10.17 -8.76
C GLU A 94 -10.17 9.33 -7.71
N PHE A 95 -9.47 8.61 -6.84
CA PHE A 95 -10.03 7.67 -5.88
C PHE A 95 -9.88 8.09 -4.41
N MET A 96 -9.15 9.18 -4.11
CA MET A 96 -8.83 9.54 -2.73
C MET A 96 -10.05 9.91 -1.88
N ASP A 97 -11.14 10.36 -2.52
CA ASP A 97 -12.39 10.70 -1.84
C ASP A 97 -13.30 9.46 -1.61
N CYS A 98 -12.90 8.27 -2.05
CA CYS A 98 -13.65 7.05 -1.79
C CYS A 98 -13.62 6.72 -0.29
N PRO A 99 -14.77 6.42 0.34
CA PRO A 99 -14.88 6.33 1.81
C PRO A 99 -14.12 5.16 2.43
N ASN A 100 -13.68 4.19 1.63
CA ASN A 100 -12.88 3.06 2.07
C ASN A 100 -11.38 3.21 1.76
N VAL A 101 -10.94 4.29 1.14
CA VAL A 101 -9.52 4.57 0.92
C VAL A 101 -8.93 5.16 2.19
N LEU A 102 -7.87 4.54 2.71
CA LEU A 102 -7.17 4.98 3.91
C LEU A 102 -6.03 5.94 3.58
N GLY A 103 -5.42 5.80 2.41
CA GLY A 103 -4.28 6.61 1.99
C GLY A 103 -3.45 5.96 0.89
N ILE A 104 -2.18 6.31 0.87
CA ILE A 104 -1.19 5.89 -0.13
C ILE A 104 -0.40 4.69 0.40
N GLY A 105 -0.42 3.59 -0.34
CA GLY A 105 0.30 2.37 0.03
C GLY A 105 -0.15 1.13 -0.76
N GLU A 106 0.65 0.16 -0.82
CA GLU A 106 1.93 -0.15 -0.15
C GLU A 106 3.11 0.43 -0.97
N ILE A 107 3.71 1.52 -0.52
CA ILE A 107 4.83 2.18 -1.20
C ILE A 107 6.17 1.79 -0.59
N GLY A 108 7.28 1.96 -1.28
CA GLY A 108 8.59 1.65 -0.71
C GLY A 108 9.60 1.15 -1.72
N LEU A 109 10.44 0.21 -1.29
CA LEU A 109 11.52 -0.35 -2.10
C LEU A 109 11.46 -1.88 -2.11
N ASN A 110 11.85 -2.49 -3.24
CA ASN A 110 11.98 -3.92 -3.40
C ASN A 110 13.43 -4.33 -3.73
N LYS A 111 14.07 -3.66 -4.70
CA LYS A 111 15.46 -3.88 -5.14
C LYS A 111 16.41 -2.76 -4.73
N ASN A 112 15.93 -1.74 -4.05
CA ASN A 112 16.70 -0.53 -3.72
C ASN A 112 17.24 0.20 -4.97
N SER A 113 16.48 0.16 -6.08
CA SER A 113 16.85 0.83 -7.32
C SER A 113 16.62 2.35 -7.22
N ARG A 114 17.26 3.08 -8.15
CA ARG A 114 17.04 4.53 -8.23
C ARG A 114 15.62 4.89 -8.71
N ASN A 115 15.03 4.06 -9.56
CA ASN A 115 13.68 4.27 -10.05
C ASN A 115 12.67 4.08 -8.92
N GLU A 116 12.78 2.97 -8.16
CA GLU A 116 11.94 2.74 -6.98
C GLU A 116 12.03 3.90 -5.99
N LEU A 117 13.26 4.38 -5.70
CA LEU A 117 13.45 5.51 -4.77
C LEU A 117 12.76 6.78 -5.26
N LYS A 118 12.90 7.10 -6.55
CA LYS A 118 12.25 8.27 -7.13
C LYS A 118 10.73 8.17 -7.12
N ILE A 119 10.18 6.98 -7.36
CA ILE A 119 8.74 6.75 -7.29
C ILE A 119 8.23 6.79 -5.84
N LEU A 120 9.02 6.30 -4.88
CA LEU A 120 8.73 6.48 -3.46
C LEU A 120 8.64 7.96 -3.08
N GLU A 121 9.62 8.78 -3.49
CA GLU A 121 9.59 10.23 -3.25
C GLU A 121 8.32 10.89 -3.82
N GLN A 122 7.91 10.51 -5.03
CA GLN A 122 6.69 11.03 -5.66
C GLN A 122 5.41 10.58 -4.93
N HIS A 123 5.35 9.36 -4.42
CA HIS A 123 4.23 8.92 -3.60
C HIS A 123 4.15 9.67 -2.26
N VAL A 124 5.31 9.91 -1.62
CA VAL A 124 5.37 10.70 -0.37
C VAL A 124 4.91 12.14 -0.62
N ASP A 125 5.35 12.75 -1.73
CA ASP A 125 4.86 14.08 -2.13
C ASP A 125 3.34 14.10 -2.39
N LEU A 126 2.81 13.07 -3.06
CA LEU A 126 1.38 12.91 -3.28
C LEU A 126 0.62 12.79 -1.95
N ALA A 127 1.09 11.93 -1.04
CA ALA A 127 0.48 11.74 0.27
C ALA A 127 0.48 13.04 1.10
N ALA A 128 1.59 13.77 1.09
CA ALA A 128 1.70 15.06 1.75
C ALA A 128 0.75 16.11 1.17
N SER A 129 0.62 16.15 -0.17
CA SER A 129 -0.22 17.12 -0.87
C SER A 129 -1.72 16.92 -0.61
N TYR A 130 -2.14 15.70 -0.32
CA TYR A 130 -3.54 15.34 -0.04
C TYR A 130 -3.80 15.00 1.43
N ASP A 131 -2.84 15.24 2.32
CA ASP A 131 -2.90 14.88 3.76
C ASP A 131 -3.33 13.42 4.00
N GLN A 132 -2.74 12.49 3.26
CA GLN A 132 -3.08 11.07 3.33
C GLN A 132 -2.22 10.31 4.35
N LEU A 133 -2.74 9.18 4.84
CA LEU A 133 -1.93 8.19 5.56
C LEU A 133 -0.97 7.49 4.59
N ILE A 134 0.13 6.98 5.11
CA ILE A 134 1.14 6.26 4.33
C ILE A 134 1.34 4.86 4.89
N LEU A 135 1.29 3.85 4.00
CA LEU A 135 1.70 2.47 4.32
C LEU A 135 2.95 2.12 3.51
N VAL A 136 3.99 1.73 4.20
CA VAL A 136 5.33 1.49 3.64
C VAL A 136 5.67 0.01 3.60
N HIS A 137 6.19 -0.42 2.45
CA HIS A 137 6.79 -1.74 2.21
C HIS A 137 8.32 -1.66 2.31
N THR A 138 8.92 -2.40 3.23
CA THR A 138 10.39 -2.53 3.30
C THR A 138 10.89 -3.71 2.46
N PRO A 139 12.11 -3.67 1.89
CA PRO A 139 12.61 -4.72 0.99
C PRO A 139 12.65 -6.10 1.64
N HIS A 140 12.38 -7.14 0.83
CA HIS A 140 12.47 -8.54 1.28
C HIS A 140 13.75 -9.24 0.85
N LEU A 141 14.22 -8.99 -0.38
CA LEU A 141 15.25 -9.79 -1.03
C LEU A 141 16.60 -9.09 -1.11
N GLU A 142 16.61 -7.77 -1.17
CA GLU A 142 17.82 -6.97 -1.24
C GLU A 142 18.24 -6.52 0.17
N ASP A 143 19.35 -5.77 0.27
CA ASP A 143 19.82 -5.23 1.53
C ASP A 143 18.70 -4.44 2.25
N LYS A 144 17.98 -5.15 3.12
CA LYS A 144 16.83 -4.66 3.85
C LYS A 144 17.20 -3.50 4.77
N HIS A 145 18.36 -3.59 5.43
CA HIS A 145 18.84 -2.54 6.31
C HIS A 145 19.10 -1.24 5.55
N LYS A 146 19.76 -1.33 4.38
CA LYS A 146 19.99 -0.19 3.50
C LYS A 146 18.67 0.37 2.97
N GLY A 147 17.78 -0.49 2.48
CA GLY A 147 16.50 -0.06 1.93
C GLY A 147 15.59 0.59 2.96
N THR A 148 15.51 0.02 4.16
CA THR A 148 14.76 0.64 5.27
C THR A 148 15.32 2.02 5.61
N ARG A 149 16.65 2.20 5.64
CA ARG A 149 17.27 3.50 5.87
C ARG A 149 16.92 4.50 4.78
N LEU A 150 17.01 4.12 3.51
CA LEU A 150 16.63 5.00 2.39
C LEU A 150 15.17 5.46 2.48
N ILE A 151 14.26 4.54 2.83
CA ILE A 151 12.84 4.87 3.04
C ILE A 151 12.67 5.88 4.18
N LEU A 152 13.29 5.62 5.32
CA LEU A 152 13.22 6.51 6.48
C LEU A 152 13.82 7.88 6.19
N ASP A 153 14.92 7.95 5.42
CA ASP A 153 15.52 9.22 5.00
C ASP A 153 14.54 10.03 4.12
N VAL A 154 13.82 9.39 3.18
CA VAL A 154 12.80 10.08 2.38
C VAL A 154 11.69 10.64 3.26
N ILE A 155 11.15 9.83 4.17
CA ILE A 155 10.03 10.22 5.05
C ILE A 155 10.45 11.33 6.03
N LYS A 156 11.60 11.16 6.69
CA LYS A 156 12.10 12.13 7.71
C LYS A 156 12.53 13.47 7.10
N ASN A 157 12.94 13.49 5.83
CA ASN A 157 13.35 14.70 5.13
C ASN A 157 12.17 15.55 4.61
N ASP A 158 10.96 15.01 4.57
CA ASP A 158 9.77 15.80 4.20
C ASP A 158 9.04 16.27 5.47
N SER A 159 9.21 17.55 5.82
CA SER A 159 8.61 18.16 7.02
C SER A 159 7.08 18.20 7.03
N ARG A 160 6.42 17.91 5.91
CA ARG A 160 4.96 17.81 5.81
C ARG A 160 4.45 16.47 6.34
N ILE A 161 5.32 15.44 6.38
CA ILE A 161 4.97 14.11 6.84
C ILE A 161 5.06 14.03 8.36
N ARG A 162 4.00 13.60 8.99
CA ARG A 162 3.93 13.38 10.44
C ARG A 162 4.13 11.89 10.75
N PRO A 163 5.07 11.51 11.64
CA PRO A 163 5.37 10.10 11.92
C PRO A 163 4.14 9.26 12.30
N GLU A 164 3.20 9.83 13.05
CA GLU A 164 1.97 9.14 13.49
C GLU A 164 0.99 8.83 12.34
N ARG A 165 1.29 9.30 11.12
CA ARG A 165 0.51 9.01 9.92
C ARG A 165 1.18 8.01 9.00
N VAL A 166 2.31 7.43 9.45
CA VAL A 166 3.09 6.47 8.66
C VAL A 166 3.09 5.12 9.35
N MET A 167 2.68 4.08 8.62
CA MET A 167 2.83 2.69 9.02
C MET A 167 3.94 2.05 8.21
N ILE A 168 4.88 1.37 8.87
CA ILE A 168 6.00 0.68 8.21
C ILE A 168 5.82 -0.81 8.41
N ASP A 169 5.63 -1.50 7.31
CA ASP A 169 5.37 -2.93 7.28
C ASP A 169 6.64 -3.75 7.00
N HIS A 170 6.55 -5.05 7.24
CA HIS A 170 7.64 -6.01 7.05
C HIS A 170 8.91 -5.67 7.87
N VAL A 171 8.72 -5.03 9.02
CA VAL A 171 9.81 -4.72 9.95
C VAL A 171 10.28 -6.01 10.62
N GLU A 172 11.59 -6.14 10.77
CA GLU A 172 12.25 -7.29 11.40
C GLU A 172 13.07 -6.86 12.62
N GLU A 173 13.49 -7.82 13.43
CA GLU A 173 14.23 -7.60 14.68
C GLU A 173 15.48 -6.71 14.53
N HIS A 174 16.15 -6.78 13.36
CA HIS A 174 17.34 -5.97 13.07
C HIS A 174 17.04 -4.61 12.40
N THR A 175 15.81 -4.34 12.04
CA THR A 175 15.40 -3.05 11.46
C THR A 175 14.43 -2.25 12.34
N ILE A 176 13.81 -2.88 13.35
CA ILE A 176 12.81 -2.23 14.20
C ILE A 176 13.38 -1.04 14.98
N GLY A 177 14.63 -1.12 15.46
CA GLY A 177 15.28 -0.01 16.15
C GLY A 177 15.34 1.25 15.27
N MET A 178 15.64 1.10 13.98
CA MET A 178 15.72 2.21 13.03
C MET A 178 14.35 2.89 12.79
N VAL A 179 13.28 2.12 12.92
CA VAL A 179 11.91 2.60 12.68
C VAL A 179 11.37 3.34 13.91
N LEU A 180 11.79 2.93 15.12
CA LEU A 180 11.31 3.53 16.37
C LEU A 180 12.11 4.77 16.79
N ASP A 181 13.33 4.99 16.24
CA ASP A 181 14.20 6.15 16.45
C ASP A 181 13.77 7.35 15.58
#